data_f0ecd94d494b764202d702b85bedfc72
#
_entry.id   f0ecd94d494b764202d702b85bedfc72
#
_cell.length_a   1.000
_cell.length_b   1.000
_cell.length_c   1.000
_cell.angle_alpha   90.00
_cell.angle_beta   90.00
_cell.angle_gamma   90.00
#
_symmetry.space_group_name_H-M   'P 1'
#
loop_
_entity.id
_entity.type
_entity.pdbx_description
1 polymer ?
#
loop_
_entity_poly.entity_id
_entity_poly.type
_entity_poly.pdbx_seq_one_letter_code
_entity_poly.pdbx_strand_id
1 'polypeptide(L)'
;MKRTLLALLVGLSLLLSLAACGSGRASAQEVTEQGLAALRDLDVLALPQYWNTDDLNLDDLGELTQAGEEVDLSAEDTAALVQAMTRHLSWQVISAQEAPGAGTASVTVSLTNLDMAPVVGQFLQEAFSDALSSALQADGQQPTEEEMTQQYLQTLTDLLNQEGLDTRTTTVEVPLTLVDGQWKITPDEAVVDALLGGLLTTGEALTSLLEESAA
;
A
#
# COMPACT_ATOMS: atom_id res chain seq x y z
N MET A 1 -26.14 39.14 5.26
CA MET A 1 -25.01 39.45 4.36
C MET A 1 -23.77 38.58 4.54
N LYS A 2 -23.38 38.14 5.76
CA LYS A 2 -22.18 37.28 5.95
C LYS A 2 -22.35 35.82 5.47
N ARG A 3 -23.57 35.28 5.46
CA ARG A 3 -23.84 33.88 5.02
C ARG A 3 -23.86 33.69 3.50
N THR A 4 -24.19 34.75 2.76
CA THR A 4 -24.19 34.73 1.28
C THR A 4 -22.78 34.91 0.70
N LEU A 5 -21.87 35.56 1.41
CA LEU A 5 -20.46 35.71 1.00
C LEU A 5 -19.68 34.41 1.16
N LEU A 6 -20.00 33.60 2.20
CA LEU A 6 -19.35 32.32 2.42
C LEU A 6 -19.76 31.27 1.36
N ALA A 7 -21.03 31.29 0.94
CA ALA A 7 -21.51 30.42 -0.12
C ALA A 7 -20.90 30.75 -1.49
N LEU A 8 -20.58 32.01 -1.73
CA LEU A 8 -19.96 32.47 -2.98
C LEU A 8 -18.47 32.12 -3.05
N LEU A 9 -17.77 32.11 -1.90
CA LEU A 9 -16.36 31.69 -1.82
C LEU A 9 -16.20 30.17 -2.00
N VAL A 10 -17.11 29.35 -1.46
CA VAL A 10 -17.10 27.88 -1.66
C VAL A 10 -17.48 27.53 -3.10
N GLY A 11 -18.40 28.27 -3.72
CA GLY A 11 -18.78 28.09 -5.12
C GLY A 11 -17.67 28.49 -6.11
N LEU A 12 -16.83 29.45 -5.76
CA LEU A 12 -15.75 29.92 -6.63
C LEU A 12 -14.53 28.97 -6.60
N SER A 13 -14.30 28.26 -5.49
CA SER A 13 -13.22 27.25 -5.41
C SER A 13 -13.52 25.99 -6.22
N LEU A 14 -14.80 25.65 -6.42
CA LEU A 14 -15.22 24.52 -7.28
C LEU A 14 -15.14 24.84 -8.79
N LEU A 15 -15.10 26.12 -9.17
CA LEU A 15 -15.06 26.53 -10.59
C LEU A 15 -13.64 26.69 -11.14
N LEU A 16 -12.60 26.71 -10.29
CA LEU A 16 -11.21 26.78 -10.74
C LEU A 16 -10.61 25.43 -11.17
N SER A 17 -11.27 24.31 -10.87
CA SER A 17 -10.82 22.97 -11.28
C SER A 17 -11.22 22.59 -12.73
N LEU A 18 -11.96 23.44 -13.45
CA LEU A 18 -12.44 23.17 -14.82
C LEU A 18 -11.61 23.83 -15.94
N ALA A 19 -10.48 24.45 -15.63
CA ALA A 19 -9.66 25.16 -16.62
C ALA A 19 -8.50 24.35 -17.22
N ALA A 20 -8.46 23.01 -17.01
CA ALA A 20 -7.46 22.12 -17.64
C ALA A 20 -8.03 21.39 -18.88
N CYS A 21 -8.91 22.02 -19.64
CA CYS A 21 -9.34 21.50 -20.95
C CYS A 21 -8.34 21.93 -22.05
N GLY A 22 -7.25 21.18 -22.19
CA GLY A 22 -6.22 21.45 -23.21
C GLY A 22 -5.75 20.26 -24.05
N SER A 23 -5.98 19.04 -23.62
CA SER A 23 -5.48 17.88 -24.36
C SER A 23 -6.35 16.68 -24.09
N GLY A 24 -7.45 16.40 -24.34
CA GLY A 24 -8.28 15.17 -24.24
C GLY A 24 -7.72 14.00 -23.37
N ARG A 25 -6.72 14.27 -22.55
CA ARG A 25 -5.97 13.37 -21.67
C ARG A 25 -6.25 13.75 -20.22
N ALA A 26 -6.45 12.76 -19.35
CA ALA A 26 -6.54 12.97 -17.91
C ALA A 26 -5.23 13.61 -17.38
N SER A 27 -5.33 14.50 -16.39
CA SER A 27 -4.16 15.09 -15.73
C SER A 27 -3.46 14.05 -14.84
N ALA A 28 -2.17 14.30 -14.53
CA ALA A 28 -1.42 13.45 -13.62
C ALA A 28 -2.12 13.34 -12.25
N GLN A 29 -2.72 14.42 -11.76
CA GLN A 29 -3.52 14.40 -10.52
C GLN A 29 -4.72 13.46 -10.64
N GLU A 30 -5.53 13.57 -11.69
CA GLU A 30 -6.70 12.71 -11.90
C GLU A 30 -6.30 11.23 -12.00
N VAL A 31 -5.20 10.93 -12.72
CA VAL A 31 -4.67 9.57 -12.84
C VAL A 31 -4.23 9.03 -11.47
N THR A 32 -3.55 9.85 -10.67
CA THR A 32 -3.12 9.45 -9.32
C THR A 32 -4.34 9.16 -8.42
N GLU A 33 -5.33 10.05 -8.40
CA GLU A 33 -6.54 9.87 -7.59
C GLU A 33 -7.32 8.61 -8.00
N GLN A 34 -7.47 8.37 -9.31
CA GLN A 34 -8.16 7.20 -9.84
C GLN A 34 -7.36 5.91 -9.64
N GLY A 35 -6.04 5.97 -9.77
CA GLY A 35 -5.14 4.83 -9.53
C GLY A 35 -5.13 4.39 -8.07
N LEU A 36 -5.09 5.35 -7.12
CA LEU A 36 -5.19 5.05 -5.69
C LEU A 36 -6.58 4.52 -5.31
N ALA A 37 -7.65 5.04 -5.93
CA ALA A 37 -9.00 4.52 -5.73
C ALA A 37 -9.12 3.07 -6.24
N ALA A 38 -8.62 2.79 -7.45
CA ALA A 38 -8.62 1.45 -8.01
C ALA A 38 -7.84 0.45 -7.14
N LEU A 39 -6.71 0.88 -6.55
CA LEU A 39 -5.94 0.06 -5.62
C LEU A 39 -6.72 -0.23 -4.33
N ARG A 40 -7.27 0.80 -3.68
CA ARG A 40 -8.06 0.63 -2.46
C ARG A 40 -9.27 -0.28 -2.66
N ASP A 41 -9.96 -0.10 -3.78
CA ASP A 41 -11.20 -0.81 -4.09
C ASP A 41 -10.92 -2.18 -4.77
N LEU A 42 -9.64 -2.55 -4.96
CA LEU A 42 -9.16 -3.77 -5.64
C LEU A 42 -9.79 -3.96 -7.03
N ASP A 43 -9.97 -2.86 -7.78
CA ASP A 43 -10.43 -2.94 -9.16
C ASP A 43 -9.27 -3.37 -10.09
N VAL A 44 -9.04 -4.69 -10.12
CA VAL A 44 -7.95 -5.31 -10.88
C VAL A 44 -8.03 -4.99 -12.38
N LEU A 45 -9.24 -4.74 -12.90
CA LEU A 45 -9.45 -4.40 -14.31
C LEU A 45 -9.10 -2.93 -14.60
N ALA A 46 -9.23 -2.06 -13.60
CA ALA A 46 -8.91 -0.65 -13.72
C ALA A 46 -7.42 -0.37 -13.45
N LEU A 47 -6.74 -1.16 -12.61
CA LEU A 47 -5.34 -0.95 -12.24
C LEU A 47 -4.42 -0.71 -13.44
N PRO A 48 -4.41 -1.54 -14.51
CA PRO A 48 -3.53 -1.33 -15.67
C PRO A 48 -3.82 -0.04 -16.45
N GLN A 49 -4.96 0.62 -16.21
CA GLN A 49 -5.28 1.89 -16.84
C GLN A 49 -4.52 3.06 -16.21
N TYR A 50 -4.15 2.94 -14.94
CA TYR A 50 -3.53 4.01 -14.15
C TYR A 50 -2.11 3.71 -13.73
N TRP A 51 -1.76 2.43 -13.56
CA TRP A 51 -0.46 1.97 -13.09
C TRP A 51 0.37 1.41 -14.25
N ASN A 52 1.67 1.66 -14.23
CA ASN A 52 2.61 0.95 -15.07
C ASN A 52 2.90 -0.41 -14.41
N THR A 53 2.17 -1.44 -14.82
CA THR A 53 2.26 -2.77 -14.21
C THR A 53 3.56 -3.49 -14.59
N ASP A 54 4.26 -3.04 -15.63
CA ASP A 54 5.56 -3.62 -16.04
C ASP A 54 6.67 -3.28 -15.03
N ASP A 55 6.51 -2.16 -14.29
CA ASP A 55 7.44 -1.72 -13.24
C ASP A 55 7.00 -2.18 -11.83
N LEU A 56 5.78 -2.69 -11.68
CA LEU A 56 5.33 -3.35 -10.46
C LEU A 56 5.94 -4.75 -10.41
N ASN A 57 7.21 -4.82 -10.05
CA ASN A 57 7.87 -6.10 -9.81
C ASN A 57 7.33 -6.68 -8.48
N LEU A 58 6.23 -7.43 -8.58
CA LEU A 58 5.66 -8.14 -7.44
C LEU A 58 6.62 -9.20 -6.88
N ASP A 59 7.68 -9.52 -7.62
CA ASP A 59 8.77 -10.39 -7.17
C ASP A 59 9.56 -9.75 -6.01
N ASP A 60 9.61 -8.41 -5.93
CA ASP A 60 10.23 -7.70 -4.79
C ASP A 60 9.42 -7.89 -3.49
N LEU A 61 8.10 -8.08 -3.59
CA LEU A 61 7.29 -8.52 -2.45
C LEU A 61 7.59 -9.98 -2.07
N GLY A 62 8.02 -10.79 -3.03
CA GLY A 62 8.51 -12.16 -2.81
C GLY A 62 9.84 -12.18 -2.04
N GLU A 63 10.70 -11.18 -2.16
CA GLU A 63 11.93 -11.10 -1.38
C GLU A 63 11.67 -10.85 0.11
N LEU A 64 10.60 -10.16 0.46
CA LEU A 64 10.15 -10.03 1.86
C LEU A 64 9.68 -11.37 2.46
N THR A 65 9.29 -12.32 1.61
CA THR A 65 8.91 -13.68 2.00
C THR A 65 10.07 -14.68 1.88
N GLN A 66 11.26 -14.28 1.41
CA GLN A 66 12.44 -15.15 1.23
C GLN A 66 13.05 -15.68 2.53
N ALA A 67 12.38 -15.55 3.66
CA ALA A 67 12.75 -16.29 4.87
C ALA A 67 12.42 -17.79 4.81
N GLY A 68 12.09 -18.34 3.64
CA GLY A 68 11.88 -19.77 3.42
C GLY A 68 10.74 -20.06 2.45
N GLU A 69 11.02 -20.87 1.45
CA GLU A 69 10.13 -21.60 0.54
C GLU A 69 8.88 -20.87 0.00
N GLU A 70 8.58 -21.01 -1.28
CA GLU A 70 7.41 -20.41 -1.97
C GLU A 70 6.13 -20.68 -1.18
N VAL A 71 5.60 -19.64 -0.53
CA VAL A 71 4.27 -19.71 0.09
C VAL A 71 3.25 -19.62 -1.06
N ASP A 72 2.70 -20.76 -1.43
CA ASP A 72 1.66 -20.85 -2.46
C ASP A 72 0.33 -20.34 -1.90
N LEU A 73 0.12 -19.01 -1.93
CA LEU A 73 -1.12 -18.38 -1.52
C LEU A 73 -2.19 -18.59 -2.59
N SER A 74 -3.37 -18.99 -2.19
CA SER A 74 -4.50 -18.95 -3.11
C SER A 74 -4.81 -17.52 -3.55
N ALA A 75 -5.36 -17.35 -4.75
CA ALA A 75 -5.77 -16.02 -5.24
C ALA A 75 -6.79 -15.35 -4.30
N GLU A 76 -7.60 -16.14 -3.58
CA GLU A 76 -8.60 -15.66 -2.62
C GLU A 76 -7.92 -15.11 -1.36
N ASP A 77 -6.94 -15.84 -0.80
CA ASP A 77 -6.18 -15.42 0.38
C ASP A 77 -5.36 -14.17 0.08
N THR A 78 -4.71 -14.13 -1.07
CA THR A 78 -3.96 -12.94 -1.54
C THR A 78 -4.89 -11.73 -1.65
N ALA A 79 -6.06 -11.87 -2.26
CA ALA A 79 -7.02 -10.78 -2.38
C ALA A 79 -7.53 -10.32 -1.01
N ALA A 80 -7.82 -11.25 -0.09
CA ALA A 80 -8.26 -10.93 1.27
C ALA A 80 -7.17 -10.16 2.04
N LEU A 81 -5.91 -10.59 1.93
CA LEU A 81 -4.78 -9.91 2.56
C LEU A 81 -4.59 -8.49 2.03
N VAL A 82 -4.54 -8.33 0.70
CA VAL A 82 -4.41 -7.01 0.06
C VAL A 82 -5.58 -6.11 0.45
N GLN A 83 -6.81 -6.62 0.47
CA GLN A 83 -7.98 -5.87 0.92
C GLN A 83 -7.85 -5.42 2.38
N ALA A 84 -7.39 -6.29 3.27
CA ALA A 84 -7.18 -5.94 4.67
C ALA A 84 -6.13 -4.83 4.83
N MET A 85 -5.07 -4.85 4.02
CA MET A 85 -4.01 -3.84 4.02
C MET A 85 -4.45 -2.50 3.42
N THR A 86 -5.30 -2.50 2.39
CA THR A 86 -5.65 -1.28 1.63
C THR A 86 -6.95 -0.61 2.08
N ARG A 87 -7.79 -1.27 2.87
CA ARG A 87 -9.11 -0.73 3.29
C ARG A 87 -9.06 0.59 4.06
N HIS A 88 -7.93 0.88 4.72
CA HIS A 88 -7.71 2.12 5.47
C HIS A 88 -7.03 3.20 4.61
N LEU A 89 -6.69 2.85 3.35
CA LEU A 89 -6.02 3.78 2.45
C LEU A 89 -6.91 4.98 2.16
N SER A 90 -6.40 6.14 2.48
CA SER A 90 -6.98 7.44 2.14
C SER A 90 -5.85 8.40 1.74
N TRP A 91 -6.19 9.43 0.98
CA TRP A 91 -5.18 10.35 0.46
C TRP A 91 -5.72 11.76 0.31
N GLN A 92 -4.77 12.69 0.28
CA GLN A 92 -5.01 14.08 -0.07
C GLN A 92 -3.92 14.53 -1.03
N VAL A 93 -4.29 14.97 -2.23
CA VAL A 93 -3.35 15.57 -3.16
C VAL A 93 -2.97 16.95 -2.66
N ILE A 94 -1.67 17.21 -2.56
CA ILE A 94 -1.09 18.48 -2.12
C ILE A 94 -0.74 19.35 -3.33
N SER A 95 -0.06 18.75 -4.31
CA SER A 95 0.35 19.44 -5.54
C SER A 95 0.58 18.45 -6.67
N ALA A 96 0.53 18.94 -7.92
CA ALA A 96 0.87 18.19 -9.10
C ALA A 96 1.75 19.03 -10.02
N GLN A 97 2.76 18.42 -10.62
CA GLN A 97 3.67 19.02 -11.59
C GLN A 97 3.76 18.13 -12.81
N GLU A 98 3.48 18.66 -13.96
CA GLU A 98 3.55 17.93 -15.23
C GLU A 98 4.61 18.54 -16.14
N ALA A 99 5.46 17.70 -16.72
CA ALA A 99 6.41 18.04 -17.77
C ALA A 99 6.16 17.16 -19.02
N PRO A 100 5.07 17.40 -19.77
CA PRO A 100 4.67 16.54 -20.88
C PRO A 100 5.73 16.43 -21.98
N GLY A 101 6.53 17.49 -22.17
CA GLY A 101 7.65 17.50 -23.10
C GLY A 101 8.81 16.57 -22.70
N ALA A 102 8.95 16.28 -21.41
CA ALA A 102 9.89 15.30 -20.87
C ALA A 102 9.24 13.92 -20.66
N GLY A 103 7.91 13.81 -20.81
CA GLY A 103 7.18 12.56 -20.57
C GLY A 103 7.08 12.16 -19.10
N THR A 104 7.25 13.11 -18.17
CA THR A 104 7.24 12.85 -16.73
C THR A 104 6.28 13.79 -15.99
N ALA A 105 5.74 13.32 -14.88
CA ALA A 105 4.99 14.12 -13.92
C ALA A 105 5.27 13.62 -12.49
N SER A 106 4.98 14.48 -11.51
CA SER A 106 5.04 14.15 -10.08
C SER A 106 3.82 14.72 -9.39
N VAL A 107 3.19 13.91 -8.54
CA VAL A 107 2.05 14.33 -7.71
C VAL A 107 2.40 14.12 -6.25
N THR A 108 2.49 15.21 -5.49
CA THR A 108 2.71 15.13 -4.04
C THR A 108 1.40 14.78 -3.36
N VAL A 109 1.41 13.68 -2.61
CA VAL A 109 0.23 13.13 -1.95
C VAL A 109 0.53 12.87 -0.48
N SER A 110 -0.40 13.25 0.40
CA SER A 110 -0.44 12.77 1.77
C SER A 110 -1.24 11.48 1.80
N LEU A 111 -0.57 10.35 1.99
CA LEU A 111 -1.18 9.02 2.10
C LEU A 111 -1.37 8.66 3.57
N THR A 112 -2.55 8.18 3.92
CA THR A 112 -2.84 7.62 5.24
C THR A 112 -3.27 6.17 5.06
N ASN A 113 -2.59 5.26 5.73
CA ASN A 113 -2.95 3.85 5.77
C ASN A 113 -2.68 3.28 7.16
N LEU A 114 -3.00 2.00 7.35
CA LEU A 114 -2.70 1.24 8.56
C LEU A 114 -1.21 1.37 8.91
N ASP A 115 -0.88 1.57 10.18
CA ASP A 115 0.51 1.48 10.65
C ASP A 115 0.90 0.00 10.81
N MET A 116 1.79 -0.48 9.94
CA MET A 116 2.18 -1.89 9.95
C MET A 116 3.17 -2.25 11.06
N ALA A 117 3.87 -1.29 11.66
CA ALA A 117 4.87 -1.59 12.67
C ALA A 117 4.29 -2.31 13.91
N PRO A 118 3.19 -1.86 14.55
CA PRO A 118 2.56 -2.59 15.64
C PRO A 118 1.96 -3.93 15.20
N VAL A 119 1.40 -4.01 13.98
CA VAL A 119 0.83 -5.27 13.44
C VAL A 119 1.91 -6.34 13.30
N VAL A 120 3.04 -5.99 12.66
CA VAL A 120 4.19 -6.90 12.51
C VAL A 120 4.74 -7.30 13.87
N GLY A 121 4.87 -6.36 14.81
CA GLY A 121 5.34 -6.65 16.18
C GLY A 121 4.45 -7.67 16.89
N GLN A 122 3.13 -7.51 16.80
CA GLN A 122 2.18 -8.44 17.40
C GLN A 122 2.19 -9.80 16.70
N PHE A 123 2.24 -9.81 15.37
CA PHE A 123 2.36 -11.04 14.58
C PHE A 123 3.58 -11.87 14.98
N LEU A 124 4.74 -11.24 15.08
CA LEU A 124 5.96 -11.92 15.51
C LEU A 124 5.86 -12.49 16.94
N GLN A 125 5.21 -11.75 17.84
CA GLN A 125 4.99 -12.23 19.21
C GLN A 125 4.09 -13.47 19.22
N GLU A 126 3.01 -13.49 18.46
CA GLU A 126 2.09 -14.63 18.35
C GLU A 126 2.78 -15.81 17.69
N ALA A 127 3.46 -15.62 16.56
CA ALA A 127 4.20 -16.67 15.86
C ALA A 127 5.28 -17.32 16.75
N PHE A 128 6.01 -16.49 17.52
CA PHE A 128 6.99 -17.02 18.48
C PHE A 128 6.35 -17.82 19.61
N SER A 129 5.22 -17.36 20.16
CA SER A 129 4.46 -18.07 21.17
C SER A 129 3.97 -19.43 20.68
N ASP A 130 3.47 -19.48 19.47
CA ASP A 130 2.98 -20.72 18.83
C ASP A 130 4.11 -21.70 18.56
N ALA A 131 5.23 -21.22 18.03
CA ALA A 131 6.43 -22.04 17.82
C ALA A 131 6.95 -22.63 19.12
N LEU A 132 7.00 -21.85 20.21
CA LEU A 132 7.41 -22.33 21.53
C LEU A 132 6.42 -23.38 22.07
N SER A 133 5.13 -23.13 21.94
CA SER A 133 4.07 -24.05 22.37
C SER A 133 4.15 -25.37 21.64
N SER A 134 4.38 -25.33 20.32
CA SER A 134 4.55 -26.52 19.49
C SER A 134 5.81 -27.31 19.86
N ALA A 135 6.92 -26.64 20.14
CA ALA A 135 8.17 -27.27 20.57
C ALA A 135 8.06 -27.97 21.97
N LEU A 136 7.18 -27.48 22.84
CA LEU A 136 6.95 -28.04 24.18
C LEU A 136 5.92 -29.19 24.18
N GLN A 137 5.15 -29.37 23.12
CA GLN A 137 4.21 -30.50 22.99
C GLN A 137 4.96 -31.75 22.65
N ALA A 138 5.06 -32.68 23.62
CA ALA A 138 5.87 -33.91 23.55
C ALA A 138 5.28 -35.03 22.65
N ASP A 139 4.10 -34.85 22.07
CA ASP A 139 3.33 -35.94 21.41
C ASP A 139 3.51 -36.04 19.88
N GLY A 140 4.57 -35.45 19.31
CA GLY A 140 5.04 -35.86 17.97
C GLY A 140 4.15 -35.49 16.78
N GLN A 141 3.09 -34.70 16.97
CA GLN A 141 2.31 -34.12 15.88
C GLN A 141 2.74 -32.66 15.73
N GLN A 142 3.83 -32.43 15.03
CA GLN A 142 4.17 -31.08 14.55
C GLN A 142 3.25 -30.76 13.37
N PRO A 143 2.69 -29.54 13.33
CA PRO A 143 1.93 -29.10 12.17
C PRO A 143 2.80 -29.18 10.91
N THR A 144 2.20 -29.48 9.79
CA THR A 144 2.87 -29.46 8.48
C THR A 144 3.21 -28.00 8.11
N GLU A 145 4.12 -27.79 7.18
CA GLU A 145 4.46 -26.45 6.67
C GLU A 145 3.23 -25.73 6.10
N GLU A 146 2.36 -26.47 5.39
CA GLU A 146 1.11 -25.94 4.87
C GLU A 146 0.16 -25.48 5.99
N GLU A 147 0.00 -26.28 7.05
CA GLU A 147 -0.81 -25.93 8.21
C GLU A 147 -0.25 -24.70 8.95
N MET A 148 1.08 -24.60 9.09
CA MET A 148 1.73 -23.43 9.69
C MET A 148 1.52 -22.17 8.83
N THR A 149 1.68 -22.29 7.52
CA THR A 149 1.45 -21.17 6.59
C THR A 149 0.03 -20.66 6.67
N GLN A 150 -0.96 -21.55 6.63
CA GLN A 150 -2.37 -21.18 6.77
C GLN A 150 -2.66 -20.50 8.12
N GLN A 151 -2.07 -21.02 9.21
CA GLN A 151 -2.21 -20.42 10.53
C GLN A 151 -1.63 -19.00 10.58
N TYR A 152 -0.44 -18.79 10.03
CA TYR A 152 0.20 -17.47 9.99
C TYR A 152 -0.60 -16.48 9.15
N LEU A 153 -1.12 -16.90 8.00
CA LEU A 153 -1.97 -16.06 7.17
C LEU A 153 -3.26 -15.67 7.88
N GLN A 154 -3.89 -16.62 8.57
CA GLN A 154 -5.08 -16.34 9.34
C GLN A 154 -4.77 -15.37 10.48
N THR A 155 -3.70 -15.60 11.24
CA THR A 155 -3.26 -14.71 12.31
C THR A 155 -3.02 -13.30 11.78
N LEU A 156 -2.28 -13.15 10.67
CA LEU A 156 -2.03 -11.85 10.06
C LEU A 156 -3.33 -11.18 9.60
N THR A 157 -4.21 -11.93 8.96
CA THR A 157 -5.51 -11.41 8.50
C THR A 157 -6.37 -10.98 9.69
N ASP A 158 -6.40 -11.72 10.77
CA ASP A 158 -7.15 -11.40 11.98
C ASP A 158 -6.58 -10.13 12.65
N LEU A 159 -5.25 -10.00 12.73
CA LEU A 159 -4.57 -8.80 13.22
C LEU A 159 -4.92 -7.57 12.39
N LEU A 160 -4.83 -7.68 11.07
CA LEU A 160 -5.19 -6.60 10.15
C LEU A 160 -6.66 -6.21 10.24
N ASN A 161 -7.54 -7.11 10.67
CA ASN A 161 -8.98 -6.87 10.81
C ASN A 161 -9.41 -6.39 12.20
N GLN A 162 -8.50 -6.22 13.15
CA GLN A 162 -8.83 -5.69 14.46
C GLN A 162 -9.40 -4.26 14.38
N GLU A 163 -10.29 -3.94 15.31
CA GLU A 163 -10.78 -2.57 15.47
C GLU A 163 -9.77 -1.71 16.25
N GLY A 164 -9.66 -0.43 15.86
CA GLY A 164 -8.84 0.53 16.60
C GLY A 164 -7.35 0.44 16.31
N LEU A 165 -6.98 -0.17 15.20
CA LEU A 165 -5.58 -0.15 14.72
C LEU A 165 -5.14 1.29 14.42
N ASP A 166 -3.89 1.58 14.74
CA ASP A 166 -3.29 2.87 14.46
C ASP A 166 -3.09 3.07 12.94
N THR A 167 -3.18 4.31 12.51
CA THR A 167 -2.91 4.70 11.12
C THR A 167 -1.70 5.62 11.06
N ARG A 168 -0.93 5.49 9.99
CA ARG A 168 0.23 6.32 9.68
C ARG A 168 -0.06 7.19 8.46
N THR A 169 0.33 8.46 8.54
CA THR A 169 0.25 9.40 7.42
C THR A 169 1.64 9.75 6.94
N THR A 170 1.91 9.53 5.67
CA THR A 170 3.20 9.81 5.02
C THR A 170 2.98 10.69 3.80
N THR A 171 3.80 11.71 3.61
CA THR A 171 3.77 12.54 2.40
C THR A 171 4.81 12.01 1.44
N VAL A 172 4.38 11.65 0.23
CA VAL A 172 5.23 11.10 -0.83
C VAL A 172 5.01 11.84 -2.14
N GLU A 173 6.00 11.77 -3.00
CA GLU A 173 5.89 12.18 -4.40
C GLU A 173 5.60 10.95 -5.25
N VAL A 174 4.42 10.90 -5.86
CA VAL A 174 4.03 9.82 -6.78
C VAL A 174 4.54 10.18 -8.17
N PRO A 175 5.54 9.45 -8.70
CA PRO A 175 6.03 9.68 -10.04
C PRO A 175 5.10 9.06 -11.08
N LEU A 176 4.95 9.76 -12.21
CA LEU A 176 4.20 9.29 -13.38
C LEU A 176 5.04 9.43 -14.64
N THR A 177 4.86 8.49 -15.53
CA THR A 177 5.43 8.51 -16.89
C THR A 177 4.34 8.55 -17.94
N LEU A 178 4.67 9.11 -19.09
CA LEU A 178 3.76 9.20 -20.24
C LEU A 178 3.95 7.96 -21.11
N VAL A 179 2.99 7.05 -21.07
CA VAL A 179 2.98 5.82 -21.89
C VAL A 179 1.83 5.93 -22.89
N ASP A 180 2.13 5.84 -24.16
CA ASP A 180 1.15 5.94 -25.27
C ASP A 180 0.24 7.19 -25.17
N GLY A 181 0.79 8.30 -24.68
CA GLY A 181 0.08 9.56 -24.53
C GLY A 181 -0.82 9.65 -23.28
N GLN A 182 -0.80 8.67 -22.40
CA GLN A 182 -1.51 8.64 -21.13
C GLN A 182 -0.52 8.63 -19.96
N TRP A 183 -0.86 9.32 -18.88
CA TRP A 183 -0.10 9.23 -17.63
C TRP A 183 -0.29 7.86 -16.99
N LYS A 184 0.81 7.29 -16.49
CA LYS A 184 0.83 6.06 -15.71
C LYS A 184 1.66 6.29 -14.46
N ILE A 185 1.15 5.82 -13.33
CA ILE A 185 1.88 5.81 -12.06
C ILE A 185 3.02 4.80 -12.18
N THR A 186 4.24 5.22 -11.89
CA THR A 186 5.45 4.39 -11.82
C THR A 186 5.98 4.49 -10.39
N PRO A 187 5.43 3.72 -9.44
CA PRO A 187 5.76 3.89 -8.03
C PRO A 187 7.23 3.57 -7.77
N ASP A 188 7.85 4.37 -6.92
CA ASP A 188 9.12 4.05 -6.29
C ASP A 188 8.90 3.36 -4.93
N GLU A 189 9.97 2.94 -4.31
CA GLU A 189 9.96 2.27 -3.01
C GLU A 189 9.26 3.10 -1.92
N ALA A 190 9.45 4.42 -1.91
CA ALA A 190 8.82 5.31 -0.92
C ALA A 190 7.29 5.33 -1.07
N VAL A 191 6.79 5.32 -2.31
CA VAL A 191 5.34 5.22 -2.59
C VAL A 191 4.81 3.86 -2.17
N VAL A 192 5.54 2.78 -2.50
CA VAL A 192 5.15 1.41 -2.12
C VAL A 192 5.12 1.28 -0.60
N ASP A 193 6.16 1.71 0.11
CA ASP A 193 6.20 1.67 1.58
C ASP A 193 5.05 2.45 2.21
N ALA A 194 4.74 3.64 1.70
CA ALA A 194 3.62 4.43 2.19
C ALA A 194 2.26 3.77 1.93
N LEU A 195 2.07 3.13 0.78
CA LEU A 195 0.87 2.35 0.44
C LEU A 195 0.72 1.13 1.33
N LEU A 196 1.82 0.50 1.71
CA LEU A 196 1.87 -0.66 2.62
C LEU A 196 1.97 -0.25 4.10
N GLY A 197 1.74 1.03 4.45
CA GLY A 197 1.72 1.49 5.84
C GLY A 197 3.05 1.39 6.58
N GLY A 198 4.17 1.50 5.86
CA GLY A 198 5.52 1.42 6.42
C GLY A 198 6.02 -0.02 6.63
N LEU A 199 5.48 -0.99 5.89
CA LEU A 199 5.86 -2.40 6.01
C LEU A 199 7.33 -2.63 5.60
N LEU A 200 7.78 -2.02 4.48
CA LEU A 200 9.16 -2.16 4.00
C LEU A 200 10.14 -1.61 5.04
N THR A 201 9.94 -0.37 5.47
CA THR A 201 10.75 0.27 6.53
C THR A 201 10.76 -0.56 7.83
N THR A 202 9.62 -1.17 8.19
CA THR A 202 9.53 -2.03 9.38
C THR A 202 10.35 -3.30 9.22
N GLY A 203 10.30 -3.94 8.04
CA GLY A 203 11.09 -5.13 7.71
C GLY A 203 12.60 -4.86 7.76
N GLU A 204 13.05 -3.76 7.17
CA GLU A 204 14.46 -3.33 7.21
C GLU A 204 14.95 -3.09 8.66
N ALA A 205 14.12 -2.44 9.48
CA ALA A 205 14.45 -2.20 10.88
C ALA A 205 14.59 -3.51 11.66
N LEU A 206 13.73 -4.49 11.42
CA LEU A 206 13.82 -5.82 12.03
C LEU A 206 15.09 -6.56 11.60
N THR A 207 15.41 -6.55 10.32
CA THR A 207 16.64 -7.18 9.78
C THR A 207 17.88 -6.59 10.42
N SER A 208 17.94 -5.27 10.53
CA SER A 208 19.07 -4.57 11.16
C SER A 208 19.24 -4.95 12.63
N LEU A 209 18.13 -5.09 13.38
CA LEU A 209 18.19 -5.50 14.79
C LEU A 209 18.67 -6.95 14.95
N LEU A 210 18.29 -7.84 14.04
CA LEU A 210 18.72 -9.24 14.05
C LEU A 210 20.22 -9.36 13.74
N GLU A 211 20.74 -8.59 12.79
CA GLU A 211 22.17 -8.54 12.45
C GLU A 211 23.00 -8.01 13.62
N GLU A 212 22.54 -6.93 14.29
CA GLU A 212 23.23 -6.38 15.45
C GLU A 212 23.25 -7.36 16.63
N SER A 213 22.20 -8.16 16.81
CA SER A 213 22.10 -9.15 17.89
C SER A 213 22.98 -10.39 17.64
N ALA A 214 23.40 -10.64 16.40
CA ALA A 214 24.20 -11.78 16.00
C ALA A 214 25.73 -11.48 15.98
N ALA A 215 26.14 -10.22 16.14
CA ALA A 215 27.53 -9.76 16.08
C ALA A 215 28.17 -9.68 17.47
#